data_202a1b33f6fe1b53c5d983252aadd7cd
#
_entry.id   202a1b33f6fe1b53c5d983252aadd7cd
#
_cell.length_a   1.000
_cell.length_b   1.000
_cell.length_c   1.000
_cell.angle_alpha   90.00
_cell.angle_beta   90.00
_cell.angle_gamma   90.00
#
_symmetry.space_group_name_H-M   'P 1'
#
loop_
_entity.id
_entity.type
_entity.pdbx_description
1 polymer ?
#
loop_
_entity_poly.entity_id
_entity_poly.type
_entity_poly.pdbx_seq_one_letter_code
_entity_poly.pdbx_strand_id
1 'polypeptide(L)'
;MSQGSAQFAHTDHKQIVDAAGKPLLLRAINLGNWLVPEGYMWLFEDGPQSPSEIHALVLELLGPEGSAAFWQKYRDNYIRREDIAFLHRAGFNAIRVPLHYILFESDDAEGFKQLDRLIAWSRAENLYVILDLHAAPGGQTGANIDDSAGYPWLFRSPLEQEHLSVIWRRLATHYRDEPAVLGYDLLNEPIPHFPELVELNPSLEPLYRKLSAEIRKVDVHHILFLGGAQWDTNFSVFGKPFDADVAYTFHKYWSAPDESVLQPYIEFRDRYDVPIWMGESGENTDEWIAQFAKVLEKNNIGWAFWPYKKMENSRAVVSIVPPSDWRKIVEFAKLPRGTANVEQRLQARPDQKTISRAFAEFLESMRLQKCRVNEGYLRALGMNPHITPVSAGKSAN
;
A
#
# COMPACT_ATOMS: atom_id res chain seq x y z
N MET A 1 -31.87 -12.77 -13.35
CA MET A 1 -30.65 -12.16 -13.83
C MET A 1 -30.53 -10.82 -13.12
N SER A 2 -29.61 -10.65 -12.19
CA SER A 2 -29.51 -9.43 -11.39
C SER A 2 -28.88 -8.32 -12.20
N GLN A 3 -29.55 -7.18 -12.29
CA GLN A 3 -29.07 -5.97 -12.98
C GLN A 3 -27.84 -5.31 -12.29
N GLY A 4 -27.24 -5.98 -11.28
CA GLY A 4 -26.17 -5.39 -10.49
C GLY A 4 -24.74 -5.60 -11.03
N SER A 5 -24.48 -6.57 -11.90
CA SER A 5 -23.12 -6.89 -12.36
C SER A 5 -22.56 -5.96 -13.44
N ALA A 6 -23.39 -5.18 -14.11
CA ALA A 6 -23.00 -4.34 -15.24
C ALA A 6 -22.23 -3.05 -14.87
N GLN A 7 -21.93 -2.82 -13.58
CA GLN A 7 -21.24 -1.62 -13.10
C GLN A 7 -19.81 -1.86 -12.61
N PHE A 8 -19.42 -3.13 -12.40
CA PHE A 8 -18.15 -3.49 -11.77
C PHE A 8 -17.17 -4.08 -12.79
N ALA A 9 -15.91 -3.75 -12.63
CA ALA A 9 -14.83 -4.49 -13.25
C ALA A 9 -14.79 -5.91 -12.67
N HIS A 10 -14.40 -6.89 -13.47
CA HIS A 10 -14.38 -8.31 -13.05
C HIS A 10 -13.26 -9.07 -13.77
N THR A 11 -13.05 -10.32 -13.40
CA THR A 11 -12.10 -11.18 -14.09
C THR A 11 -12.79 -11.91 -15.24
N ASP A 12 -12.11 -11.97 -16.39
CA ASP A 12 -12.53 -12.74 -17.56
C ASP A 12 -11.33 -13.56 -18.07
N HIS A 13 -11.32 -14.86 -17.77
CA HIS A 13 -10.20 -15.72 -18.08
C HIS A 13 -8.89 -15.15 -17.47
N LYS A 14 -7.87 -14.95 -18.29
CA LYS A 14 -6.53 -14.45 -17.88
C LYS A 14 -6.45 -12.94 -17.75
N GLN A 15 -7.58 -12.23 -17.77
CA GLN A 15 -7.63 -10.77 -17.84
C GLN A 15 -8.54 -10.20 -16.76
N ILE A 16 -8.24 -8.97 -16.34
CA ILE A 16 -9.18 -8.10 -15.67
C ILE A 16 -9.85 -7.27 -16.77
N VAL A 17 -11.16 -7.14 -16.70
CA VAL A 17 -11.95 -6.34 -17.64
C VAL A 17 -12.77 -5.27 -16.92
N ASP A 18 -13.03 -4.18 -17.59
CA ASP A 18 -13.94 -3.15 -17.07
C ASP A 18 -15.41 -3.60 -17.10
N ALA A 19 -16.30 -2.77 -16.59
CA ALA A 19 -17.73 -3.04 -16.56
C ALA A 19 -18.37 -3.30 -17.93
N ALA A 20 -17.71 -2.87 -19.02
CA ALA A 20 -18.16 -3.11 -20.39
C ALA A 20 -17.54 -4.37 -21.02
N GLY A 21 -16.73 -5.13 -20.25
CA GLY A 21 -16.01 -6.31 -20.73
C GLY A 21 -14.75 -5.99 -21.55
N LYS A 22 -14.26 -4.75 -21.51
CA LYS A 22 -13.04 -4.35 -22.21
C LYS A 22 -11.82 -4.68 -21.35
N PRO A 23 -10.76 -5.30 -21.92
CA PRO A 23 -9.52 -5.57 -21.20
C PRO A 23 -8.94 -4.33 -20.51
N LEU A 24 -8.63 -4.47 -19.22
CA LEU A 24 -8.11 -3.43 -18.36
C LEU A 24 -6.69 -3.79 -17.90
N LEU A 25 -5.68 -3.24 -18.58
CA LEU A 25 -4.31 -3.34 -18.11
C LEU A 25 -4.09 -2.29 -17.00
N LEU A 26 -3.90 -2.76 -15.79
CA LEU A 26 -3.69 -1.87 -14.64
C LEU A 26 -2.29 -1.27 -14.69
N ARG A 27 -2.22 0.05 -14.66
CA ARG A 27 -1.01 0.86 -14.49
C ARG A 27 -1.19 1.68 -13.22
N ALA A 28 -0.77 1.10 -12.10
CA ALA A 28 -1.05 1.64 -10.79
C ALA A 28 0.20 2.15 -10.08
N ILE A 29 -0.03 2.88 -9.00
CA ILE A 29 0.99 3.28 -8.03
C ILE A 29 0.51 2.98 -6.61
N ASN A 30 1.43 2.55 -5.75
CA ASN A 30 1.14 2.32 -4.34
C ASN A 30 1.16 3.63 -3.55
N LEU A 31 0.11 3.91 -2.78
CA LEU A 31 0.05 5.05 -1.86
C LEU A 31 0.70 4.70 -0.50
N GLY A 32 1.91 4.12 -0.56
CA GLY A 32 2.69 3.75 0.63
C GLY A 32 2.96 4.92 1.57
N ASN A 33 3.26 4.61 2.81
CA ASN A 33 3.58 5.56 3.88
C ASN A 33 2.41 6.48 4.32
N TRP A 34 1.22 6.34 3.77
CA TRP A 34 0.06 7.18 4.14
C TRP A 34 -0.68 6.64 5.36
N LEU A 35 -1.32 5.46 5.25
CA LEU A 35 -2.06 4.81 6.34
C LEU A 35 -1.22 3.74 7.06
N VAL A 36 -0.09 3.36 6.48
CA VAL A 36 0.93 2.47 7.04
C VAL A 36 2.28 3.18 6.89
N PRO A 37 2.71 3.97 7.87
CA PRO A 37 3.99 4.65 7.80
C PRO A 37 5.16 3.68 7.98
N GLU A 38 6.23 3.87 7.18
CA GLU A 38 7.44 3.07 7.21
C GLU A 38 8.67 3.94 7.47
N GLY A 39 9.53 3.52 8.38
CA GLY A 39 10.62 4.33 8.90
C GLY A 39 11.61 4.79 7.84
N TYR A 40 11.98 3.93 6.89
CA TYR A 40 12.91 4.31 5.83
C TYR A 40 12.37 5.45 4.94
N MET A 41 11.05 5.56 4.80
CA MET A 41 10.40 6.65 4.06
C MET A 41 10.40 7.99 4.82
N TRP A 42 10.83 7.97 6.10
CA TRP A 42 11.05 9.12 6.97
C TRP A 42 12.54 9.38 7.22
N LEU A 43 13.43 8.65 6.53
CA LEU A 43 14.88 8.64 6.74
C LEU A 43 15.31 8.04 8.10
N PHE A 44 14.49 7.16 8.67
CA PHE A 44 14.79 6.48 9.94
C PHE A 44 15.49 5.12 9.75
N GLU A 45 16.40 4.99 8.80
CA GLU A 45 17.04 3.73 8.41
C GLU A 45 17.61 2.92 9.59
N ASP A 46 18.19 3.61 10.59
CA ASP A 46 18.74 3.02 11.81
C ASP A 46 17.83 3.28 13.04
N GLY A 47 16.58 3.66 12.85
CA GLY A 47 15.65 4.05 13.91
C GLY A 47 14.34 3.28 13.85
N PRO A 48 13.21 3.90 14.24
CA PRO A 48 11.88 3.29 14.17
C PRO A 48 11.52 2.90 12.75
N GLN A 49 11.15 1.65 12.53
CA GLN A 49 10.81 1.13 11.20
C GLN A 49 9.32 0.86 11.04
N SER A 50 8.66 0.36 12.08
CA SER A 50 7.25 0.00 12.02
C SER A 50 6.31 1.18 12.36
N PRO A 51 5.03 1.12 11.96
CA PRO A 51 4.04 2.11 12.34
C PRO A 51 4.00 2.41 13.84
N SER A 52 3.95 1.40 14.70
CA SER A 52 3.88 1.58 16.15
C SER A 52 5.14 2.21 16.72
N GLU A 53 6.31 1.87 16.21
CA GLU A 53 7.59 2.50 16.63
C GLU A 53 7.64 3.98 16.23
N ILE A 54 7.19 4.31 15.01
CA ILE A 54 7.10 5.70 14.55
C ILE A 54 6.07 6.49 15.39
N HIS A 55 4.91 5.89 15.66
CA HIS A 55 3.91 6.47 16.56
C HIS A 55 4.48 6.74 17.95
N ALA A 56 5.25 5.79 18.51
CA ALA A 56 5.89 5.96 19.80
C ALA A 56 6.93 7.09 19.81
N LEU A 57 7.72 7.26 18.74
CA LEU A 57 8.65 8.38 18.60
C LEU A 57 7.89 9.73 18.53
N VAL A 58 6.85 9.81 17.71
CA VAL A 58 6.04 11.03 17.59
C VAL A 58 5.39 11.40 18.92
N LEU A 59 4.88 10.40 19.65
CA LEU A 59 4.30 10.59 21.00
C LEU A 59 5.35 11.10 21.98
N GLU A 60 6.56 10.54 21.96
CA GLU A 60 7.67 10.98 22.82
C GLU A 60 8.08 12.44 22.56
N LEU A 61 8.09 12.85 21.28
CA LEU A 61 8.55 14.19 20.89
C LEU A 61 7.48 15.27 21.05
N LEU A 62 6.23 14.98 20.71
CA LEU A 62 5.14 15.94 20.66
C LEU A 62 4.19 15.87 21.86
N GLY A 63 4.28 14.84 22.69
CA GLY A 63 3.30 14.55 23.74
C GLY A 63 1.94 14.05 23.19
N PRO A 64 1.01 13.63 24.05
CA PRO A 64 -0.24 13.00 23.62
C PRO A 64 -1.09 13.86 22.69
N GLU A 65 -1.36 15.11 23.08
CA GLU A 65 -2.19 16.03 22.30
C GLU A 65 -1.51 16.42 20.97
N GLY A 66 -0.20 16.71 21.01
CA GLY A 66 0.59 17.06 19.83
C GLY A 66 0.68 15.90 18.83
N SER A 67 0.85 14.67 19.33
CA SER A 67 0.87 13.45 18.52
C SER A 67 -0.48 13.22 17.85
N ALA A 68 -1.59 13.28 18.58
CA ALA A 68 -2.92 13.12 18.01
C ALA A 68 -3.20 14.17 16.90
N ALA A 69 -2.91 15.42 17.17
CA ALA A 69 -3.07 16.51 16.19
C ALA A 69 -2.15 16.34 14.96
N PHE A 70 -0.92 15.84 15.15
CA PHE A 70 0.01 15.56 14.07
C PHE A 70 -0.53 14.46 13.16
N TRP A 71 -0.94 13.31 13.69
CA TRP A 71 -1.41 12.18 12.89
C TRP A 71 -2.67 12.50 12.09
N GLN A 72 -3.59 13.26 12.67
CA GLN A 72 -4.75 13.74 11.92
C GLN A 72 -4.32 14.60 10.73
N LYS A 73 -3.47 15.61 10.95
CA LYS A 73 -2.96 16.48 9.88
C LYS A 73 -2.09 15.73 8.87
N TYR A 74 -1.31 14.73 9.33
CA TYR A 74 -0.50 13.89 8.47
C TYR A 74 -1.38 13.17 7.44
N ARG A 75 -2.41 12.46 7.89
CA ARG A 75 -3.33 11.76 6.99
C ARG A 75 -4.09 12.71 6.06
N ASP A 76 -4.45 13.91 6.55
CA ASP A 76 -5.14 14.92 5.75
C ASP A 76 -4.25 15.60 4.71
N ASN A 77 -2.93 15.64 4.92
CA ASN A 77 -1.98 16.35 4.04
C ASN A 77 -1.22 15.41 3.11
N TYR A 78 -0.99 14.15 3.50
CA TYR A 78 -0.14 13.24 2.75
C TYR A 78 -0.75 12.88 1.40
N ILE A 79 -2.03 12.51 1.37
CA ILE A 79 -2.80 12.30 0.16
C ILE A 79 -3.99 13.25 0.15
N ARG A 80 -4.11 14.02 -0.93
CA ARG A 80 -5.14 15.02 -1.15
C ARG A 80 -5.74 14.85 -2.56
N ARG A 81 -6.83 15.57 -2.82
CA ARG A 81 -7.47 15.58 -4.15
C ARG A 81 -6.47 15.91 -5.27
N GLU A 82 -5.57 16.83 -5.02
CA GLU A 82 -4.55 17.27 -6.00
C GLU A 82 -3.58 16.13 -6.35
N ASP A 83 -3.27 15.25 -5.40
CA ASP A 83 -2.43 14.07 -5.64
C ASP A 83 -3.12 13.10 -6.61
N ILE A 84 -4.42 12.84 -6.41
CA ILE A 84 -5.21 11.94 -7.27
C ILE A 84 -5.36 12.50 -8.67
N ALA A 85 -5.71 13.78 -8.79
CA ALA A 85 -5.77 14.47 -10.08
C ALA A 85 -4.41 14.51 -10.81
N PHE A 86 -3.30 14.61 -10.06
CA PHE A 86 -1.95 14.53 -10.59
C PHE A 86 -1.66 13.13 -11.15
N LEU A 87 -1.97 12.07 -10.42
CA LEU A 87 -1.76 10.68 -10.85
C LEU A 87 -2.56 10.35 -12.11
N HIS A 88 -3.84 10.76 -12.18
CA HIS A 88 -4.65 10.60 -13.40
C HIS A 88 -4.00 11.29 -14.60
N ARG A 89 -3.61 12.56 -14.47
CA ARG A 89 -2.95 13.31 -15.55
C ARG A 89 -1.58 12.74 -15.93
N ALA A 90 -0.89 12.06 -14.98
CA ALA A 90 0.33 11.33 -15.25
C ALA A 90 0.11 10.13 -16.17
N GLY A 91 -1.10 9.57 -16.19
CA GLY A 91 -1.46 8.42 -17.01
C GLY A 91 -1.69 7.14 -16.23
N PHE A 92 -1.67 7.18 -14.89
CA PHE A 92 -2.10 6.05 -14.07
C PHE A 92 -3.61 5.84 -14.21
N ASN A 93 -4.07 4.59 -14.15
CA ASN A 93 -5.49 4.24 -14.20
C ASN A 93 -5.97 3.54 -12.93
N ALA A 94 -5.07 3.26 -12.00
CA ALA A 94 -5.39 2.68 -10.71
C ALA A 94 -4.41 3.14 -9.62
N ILE A 95 -4.81 2.96 -8.37
CA ILE A 95 -3.97 3.12 -7.18
C ILE A 95 -4.17 1.93 -6.25
N ARG A 96 -3.11 1.46 -5.60
CA ARG A 96 -3.16 0.48 -4.52
C ARG A 96 -2.93 1.20 -3.20
N VAL A 97 -3.76 0.91 -2.20
CA VAL A 97 -3.80 1.66 -0.95
C VAL A 97 -3.50 0.73 0.21
N PRO A 98 -2.27 0.78 0.76
CA PRO A 98 -1.91 0.05 1.97
C PRO A 98 -2.74 0.49 3.18
N LEU A 99 -3.37 -0.47 3.86
CA LEU A 99 -4.25 -0.29 5.02
C LEU A 99 -3.66 -0.95 6.26
N HIS A 100 -3.74 -0.25 7.38
CA HIS A 100 -3.49 -0.84 8.70
C HIS A 100 -4.82 -1.19 9.36
N TYR A 101 -5.02 -2.43 9.80
CA TYR A 101 -6.28 -2.92 10.36
C TYR A 101 -6.82 -2.05 11.50
N ILE A 102 -5.94 -1.49 12.34
CA ILE A 102 -6.31 -0.66 13.49
C ILE A 102 -7.13 0.59 13.12
N LEU A 103 -7.03 1.05 11.87
CA LEU A 103 -7.80 2.19 11.37
C LEU A 103 -9.22 1.81 10.94
N PHE A 104 -9.63 0.53 11.09
CA PHE A 104 -10.92 -0.01 10.64
C PHE A 104 -11.63 -0.84 11.71
N GLU A 105 -11.32 -0.59 12.99
CA GLU A 105 -11.86 -1.33 14.13
C GLU A 105 -13.35 -1.06 14.42
N SER A 106 -13.90 0.02 13.92
CA SER A 106 -15.32 0.38 14.03
C SER A 106 -15.85 0.99 12.73
N ASP A 107 -17.17 1.03 12.55
CA ASP A 107 -17.81 1.56 11.34
C ASP A 107 -17.63 3.08 11.18
N ASP A 108 -17.36 3.80 12.26
CA ASP A 108 -17.05 5.23 12.28
C ASP A 108 -15.54 5.54 12.38
N ALA A 109 -14.69 4.52 12.24
CA ALA A 109 -13.25 4.65 12.35
C ALA A 109 -12.67 5.66 11.35
N GLU A 110 -11.55 6.25 11.72
CA GLU A 110 -10.89 7.28 10.90
C GLU A 110 -10.47 6.76 9.51
N GLY A 111 -10.10 5.50 9.41
CA GLY A 111 -9.72 4.89 8.14
C GLY A 111 -10.80 5.03 7.07
N PHE A 112 -12.07 4.80 7.42
CA PHE A 112 -13.20 4.98 6.49
C PHE A 112 -13.32 6.42 6.01
N LYS A 113 -13.19 7.41 6.90
CA LYS A 113 -13.24 8.83 6.52
C LYS A 113 -12.15 9.22 5.53
N GLN A 114 -10.96 8.63 5.67
CA GLN A 114 -9.84 8.84 4.77
C GLN A 114 -10.10 8.17 3.41
N LEU A 115 -10.53 6.89 3.42
CA LEU A 115 -10.81 6.14 2.21
C LEU A 115 -12.00 6.70 1.43
N ASP A 116 -13.09 7.09 2.09
CA ASP A 116 -14.27 7.66 1.43
C ASP A 116 -13.91 8.90 0.61
N ARG A 117 -13.06 9.77 1.17
CA ARG A 117 -12.56 10.95 0.45
C ARG A 117 -11.68 10.55 -0.74
N LEU A 118 -10.74 9.63 -0.51
CA LEU A 118 -9.85 9.12 -1.56
C LEU A 118 -10.65 8.52 -2.72
N ILE A 119 -11.60 7.63 -2.41
CA ILE A 119 -12.42 6.94 -3.40
C ILE A 119 -13.31 7.93 -4.17
N ALA A 120 -13.89 8.92 -3.48
CA ALA A 120 -14.65 9.97 -4.14
C ALA A 120 -13.79 10.79 -5.13
N TRP A 121 -12.54 11.11 -4.76
CA TRP A 121 -11.61 11.78 -5.68
C TRP A 121 -11.18 10.86 -6.83
N SER A 122 -10.90 9.61 -6.56
CA SER A 122 -10.51 8.61 -7.57
C SER A 122 -11.62 8.36 -8.58
N ARG A 123 -12.88 8.24 -8.12
CA ARG A 123 -14.05 8.12 -8.98
C ARG A 123 -14.22 9.36 -9.89
N ALA A 124 -14.01 10.57 -9.35
CA ALA A 124 -14.09 11.81 -10.12
C ALA A 124 -13.02 11.91 -11.22
N GLU A 125 -11.88 11.24 -11.02
CA GLU A 125 -10.76 11.21 -11.97
C GLU A 125 -10.72 9.89 -12.79
N ASN A 126 -11.73 9.00 -12.66
CA ASN A 126 -11.78 7.69 -13.33
C ASN A 126 -10.56 6.79 -13.00
N LEU A 127 -10.10 6.81 -11.76
CA LEU A 127 -9.08 5.91 -11.24
C LEU A 127 -9.73 4.78 -10.44
N TYR A 128 -9.32 3.55 -10.68
CA TYR A 128 -9.65 2.42 -9.83
C TYR A 128 -8.83 2.43 -8.54
N VAL A 129 -9.42 1.89 -7.47
CA VAL A 129 -8.79 1.78 -6.14
C VAL A 129 -8.73 0.31 -5.75
N ILE A 130 -7.55 -0.18 -5.38
CA ILE A 130 -7.35 -1.51 -4.80
C ILE A 130 -7.04 -1.30 -3.32
N LEU A 131 -7.86 -1.90 -2.46
CA LEU A 131 -7.67 -1.85 -1.01
C LEU A 131 -6.78 -3.01 -0.59
N ASP A 132 -5.60 -2.71 -0.08
CA ASP A 132 -4.59 -3.66 0.33
C ASP A 132 -4.46 -3.73 1.85
N LEU A 133 -4.71 -4.89 2.46
CA LEU A 133 -4.46 -5.04 3.89
C LEU A 133 -2.97 -5.31 4.13
N HIS A 134 -2.26 -4.22 4.37
CA HIS A 134 -0.80 -4.19 4.51
C HIS A 134 -0.32 -4.58 5.91
N ALA A 135 -1.12 -4.29 6.93
CA ALA A 135 -0.88 -4.71 8.31
C ALA A 135 -2.13 -5.38 8.88
N ALA A 136 -2.07 -6.68 9.12
CA ALA A 136 -3.16 -7.52 9.62
C ALA A 136 -3.06 -7.77 11.12
N PRO A 137 -4.18 -8.08 11.80
CA PRO A 137 -4.15 -8.49 13.21
C PRO A 137 -3.21 -9.67 13.43
N GLY A 138 -2.35 -9.59 14.44
CA GLY A 138 -1.35 -10.61 14.75
C GLY A 138 -0.14 -10.64 13.82
N GLY A 139 -0.15 -9.85 12.75
CA GLY A 139 0.91 -9.77 11.73
C GLY A 139 0.98 -10.98 10.81
N GLN A 140 1.21 -10.74 9.54
CA GLN A 140 1.33 -11.75 8.49
C GLN A 140 2.78 -12.06 8.11
N THR A 141 3.75 -11.21 8.50
CA THR A 141 5.17 -11.39 8.18
C THR A 141 6.03 -11.64 9.41
N GLY A 142 5.72 -11.06 10.55
CA GLY A 142 6.61 -11.00 11.70
C GLY A 142 7.66 -9.91 11.60
N ALA A 143 7.59 -9.03 10.58
CA ALA A 143 8.53 -7.96 10.31
C ALA A 143 7.89 -6.57 10.52
N ASN A 144 8.71 -5.53 10.41
CA ASN A 144 8.27 -4.15 10.61
C ASN A 144 7.22 -3.65 9.61
N ILE A 145 7.17 -4.21 8.42
CA ILE A 145 6.27 -3.76 7.33
C ILE A 145 4.79 -3.96 7.65
N ASP A 146 4.46 -4.93 8.49
CA ASP A 146 3.10 -5.23 8.94
C ASP A 146 2.84 -4.87 10.40
N ASP A 147 3.73 -4.09 11.00
CA ASP A 147 3.68 -3.68 12.42
C ASP A 147 3.65 -4.85 13.43
N SER A 148 4.15 -6.01 13.05
CA SER A 148 4.14 -7.20 13.89
C SER A 148 5.36 -7.31 14.81
N ALA A 149 5.26 -8.19 15.80
CA ALA A 149 6.22 -8.33 16.88
C ALA A 149 7.09 -9.60 16.77
N GLY A 150 7.79 -9.76 15.64
CA GLY A 150 8.83 -10.79 15.47
C GLY A 150 8.35 -12.17 15.04
N TYR A 151 7.03 -12.41 14.91
CA TYR A 151 6.47 -13.66 14.39
C TYR A 151 5.10 -13.42 13.75
N PRO A 152 4.74 -14.09 12.63
CA PRO A 152 3.44 -13.95 11.97
C PRO A 152 2.35 -14.75 12.69
N TRP A 153 1.88 -14.23 13.83
CA TRP A 153 0.90 -14.87 14.69
C TRP A 153 -0.47 -15.09 14.04
N LEU A 154 -0.80 -14.32 13.01
CA LEU A 154 -2.01 -14.50 12.22
C LEU A 154 -2.23 -15.97 11.81
N PHE A 155 -1.17 -16.67 11.39
CA PHE A 155 -1.26 -18.05 10.92
C PHE A 155 -1.39 -19.08 12.05
N ARG A 156 -1.17 -18.70 13.31
CA ARG A 156 -1.24 -19.57 14.49
C ARG A 156 -2.40 -19.23 15.43
N SER A 157 -2.99 -18.06 15.29
CA SER A 157 -4.04 -17.56 16.19
C SER A 157 -5.41 -17.56 15.52
N PRO A 158 -6.33 -18.48 15.88
CA PRO A 158 -7.71 -18.42 15.40
C PRO A 158 -8.42 -17.10 15.77
N LEU A 159 -8.02 -16.46 16.88
CA LEU A 159 -8.55 -15.17 17.31
C LEU A 159 -8.19 -14.06 16.31
N GLU A 160 -6.93 -13.98 15.90
CA GLU A 160 -6.47 -12.99 14.94
C GLU A 160 -7.06 -13.23 13.54
N GLN A 161 -7.23 -14.49 13.14
CA GLN A 161 -7.92 -14.84 11.89
C GLN A 161 -9.40 -14.44 11.90
N GLU A 162 -10.07 -14.57 13.04
CA GLU A 162 -11.46 -14.10 13.18
C GLU A 162 -11.52 -12.56 13.17
N HIS A 163 -10.60 -11.92 13.88
CA HIS A 163 -10.47 -10.47 13.86
C HIS A 163 -10.26 -9.94 12.42
N LEU A 164 -9.35 -10.55 11.67
CA LEU A 164 -9.12 -10.23 10.26
C LEU A 164 -10.40 -10.42 9.42
N SER A 165 -11.14 -11.50 9.66
CA SER A 165 -12.42 -11.76 8.98
C SER A 165 -13.45 -10.65 9.27
N VAL A 166 -13.49 -10.14 10.50
CA VAL A 166 -14.37 -9.01 10.88
C VAL A 166 -13.95 -7.73 10.15
N ILE A 167 -12.65 -7.42 10.10
CA ILE A 167 -12.13 -6.25 9.38
C ILE A 167 -12.51 -6.31 7.90
N TRP A 168 -12.25 -7.43 7.21
CA TRP A 168 -12.60 -7.57 5.80
C TRP A 168 -14.11 -7.52 5.54
N ARG A 169 -14.92 -8.16 6.38
CA ARG A 169 -16.38 -8.07 6.25
C ARG A 169 -16.89 -6.65 6.41
N ARG A 170 -16.27 -5.85 7.31
CA ARG A 170 -16.62 -4.45 7.51
C ARG A 170 -16.23 -3.60 6.31
N LEU A 171 -15.00 -3.73 5.79
CA LEU A 171 -14.55 -3.05 4.57
C LEU A 171 -15.43 -3.41 3.37
N ALA A 172 -15.68 -4.70 3.14
CA ALA A 172 -16.52 -5.17 2.06
C ALA A 172 -17.98 -4.69 2.19
N THR A 173 -18.55 -4.67 3.38
CA THR A 173 -19.91 -4.13 3.62
C THR A 173 -19.98 -2.65 3.26
N HIS A 174 -18.95 -1.87 3.62
CA HIS A 174 -18.92 -0.43 3.39
C HIS A 174 -18.79 -0.10 1.90
N TYR A 175 -17.96 -0.83 1.16
CA TYR A 175 -17.64 -0.53 -0.24
C TYR A 175 -18.34 -1.41 -1.28
N ARG A 176 -19.19 -2.37 -0.91
CA ARG A 176 -19.85 -3.32 -1.83
C ARG A 176 -20.55 -2.71 -3.04
N ASP A 177 -21.01 -1.47 -2.92
CA ASP A 177 -21.77 -0.77 -3.95
C ASP A 177 -20.92 0.34 -4.64
N GLU A 178 -19.58 0.36 -4.45
CA GLU A 178 -18.68 1.39 -4.94
C GLU A 178 -17.82 0.88 -6.12
N PRO A 179 -18.21 1.12 -7.37
CA PRO A 179 -17.50 0.57 -8.54
C PRO A 179 -16.12 1.20 -8.80
N ALA A 180 -15.76 2.30 -8.13
CA ALA A 180 -14.39 2.82 -8.20
C ALA A 180 -13.40 1.98 -7.39
N VAL A 181 -13.87 1.19 -6.42
CA VAL A 181 -13.08 0.13 -5.82
C VAL A 181 -13.01 -1.02 -6.82
N LEU A 182 -11.81 -1.39 -7.25
CA LEU A 182 -11.60 -2.50 -8.17
C LEU A 182 -11.68 -3.84 -7.45
N GLY A 183 -11.12 -3.89 -6.25
CA GLY A 183 -11.06 -5.12 -5.46
C GLY A 183 -10.26 -4.98 -4.18
N TYR A 184 -10.11 -6.12 -3.52
CA TYR A 184 -9.53 -6.30 -2.20
C TYR A 184 -8.28 -7.16 -2.30
N ASP A 185 -7.11 -6.62 -1.99
CA ASP A 185 -5.86 -7.33 -1.84
C ASP A 185 -5.78 -7.81 -0.38
N LEU A 186 -6.03 -9.11 -0.19
CA LEU A 186 -6.44 -9.65 1.11
C LEU A 186 -5.34 -9.63 2.16
N LEU A 187 -4.07 -9.77 1.76
CA LEU A 187 -2.90 -9.69 2.63
C LEU A 187 -1.67 -9.28 1.81
N ASN A 188 -1.00 -8.23 2.24
CA ASN A 188 0.30 -7.85 1.70
C ASN A 188 1.40 -8.80 2.18
N GLU A 189 2.17 -9.35 1.26
CA GLU A 189 3.45 -10.05 1.52
C GLU A 189 3.42 -11.12 2.63
N PRO A 190 2.43 -12.02 2.66
CA PRO A 190 2.33 -13.00 3.74
C PRO A 190 3.51 -13.98 3.75
N ILE A 191 3.94 -14.37 4.94
CA ILE A 191 4.96 -15.39 5.20
C ILE A 191 6.30 -15.06 4.51
N PRO A 192 7.28 -14.50 5.20
CA PRO A 192 8.55 -14.10 4.62
C PRO A 192 9.43 -15.29 4.20
N HIS A 193 10.54 -14.99 3.53
CA HIS A 193 11.50 -16.00 3.03
C HIS A 193 12.34 -16.71 4.12
N PHE A 194 12.02 -16.54 5.39
CA PHE A 194 12.78 -17.21 6.45
C PHE A 194 12.49 -18.72 6.47
N PRO A 195 13.52 -19.58 6.41
CA PRO A 195 13.33 -21.03 6.33
C PRO A 195 12.43 -21.60 7.43
N GLU A 196 12.50 -21.03 8.64
CA GLU A 196 11.72 -21.44 9.82
C GLU A 196 10.22 -21.19 9.67
N LEU A 197 9.83 -20.31 8.75
CA LEU A 197 8.42 -19.93 8.53
C LEU A 197 7.77 -20.65 7.32
N VAL A 198 8.52 -21.39 6.53
CA VAL A 198 7.99 -22.16 5.39
C VAL A 198 6.92 -23.19 5.83
N GLU A 199 6.98 -23.67 7.07
CA GLU A 199 5.97 -24.54 7.66
C GLU A 199 4.56 -23.90 7.72
N LEU A 200 4.46 -22.56 7.60
CA LEU A 200 3.19 -21.82 7.59
C LEU A 200 2.52 -21.82 6.21
N ASN A 201 3.24 -22.14 5.14
CA ASN A 201 2.73 -22.11 3.76
C ASN A 201 1.38 -22.84 3.59
N PRO A 202 1.15 -24.04 4.16
CA PRO A 202 -0.13 -24.72 4.04
C PRO A 202 -1.31 -23.99 4.70
N SER A 203 -1.06 -22.98 5.52
CA SER A 203 -2.10 -22.20 6.21
C SER A 203 -2.62 -21.02 5.38
N LEU A 204 -1.90 -20.61 4.33
CA LEU A 204 -2.22 -19.38 3.58
C LEU A 204 -3.51 -19.54 2.76
N GLU A 205 -3.61 -20.54 1.88
CA GLU A 205 -4.81 -20.72 1.06
C GLU A 205 -6.07 -21.01 1.91
N PRO A 206 -6.05 -21.82 2.97
CA PRO A 206 -7.18 -21.96 3.88
C PRO A 206 -7.65 -20.66 4.52
N LEU A 207 -6.71 -19.76 4.89
CA LEU A 207 -7.05 -18.44 5.40
C LEU A 207 -7.75 -17.60 4.32
N TYR A 208 -7.20 -17.54 3.10
CA TYR A 208 -7.85 -16.84 2.00
C TYR A 208 -9.25 -17.36 1.69
N ARG A 209 -9.46 -18.67 1.71
CA ARG A 209 -10.81 -19.27 1.55
C ARG A 209 -11.77 -18.82 2.63
N LYS A 210 -11.31 -18.74 3.88
CA LYS A 210 -12.10 -18.21 5.01
C LYS A 210 -12.47 -16.75 4.78
N LEU A 211 -11.49 -15.89 4.44
CA LEU A 211 -11.70 -14.46 4.18
C LEU A 211 -12.64 -14.22 2.99
N SER A 212 -12.42 -14.93 1.89
CA SER A 212 -13.30 -14.89 0.73
C SER A 212 -14.74 -15.23 1.08
N ALA A 213 -14.96 -16.32 1.83
CA ALA A 213 -16.28 -16.71 2.26
C ALA A 213 -16.97 -15.63 3.13
N GLU A 214 -16.22 -14.92 3.98
CA GLU A 214 -16.76 -13.83 4.79
C GLU A 214 -17.10 -12.59 3.94
N ILE A 215 -16.23 -12.23 3.00
CA ILE A 215 -16.46 -11.11 2.07
C ILE A 215 -17.68 -11.41 1.19
N ARG A 216 -17.78 -12.61 0.62
CA ARG A 216 -18.86 -12.99 -0.31
C ARG A 216 -20.25 -13.05 0.33
N LYS A 217 -20.34 -13.05 1.67
CA LYS A 217 -21.64 -12.88 2.37
C LYS A 217 -22.24 -11.49 2.17
N VAL A 218 -21.41 -10.49 1.90
CA VAL A 218 -21.83 -9.08 1.84
C VAL A 218 -21.49 -8.41 0.51
N ASP A 219 -20.52 -8.94 -0.23
CA ASP A 219 -20.03 -8.38 -1.48
C ASP A 219 -19.71 -9.50 -2.48
N VAL A 220 -20.42 -9.52 -3.58
CA VAL A 220 -20.27 -10.52 -4.65
C VAL A 220 -19.65 -9.93 -5.93
N HIS A 221 -19.24 -8.65 -5.89
CA HIS A 221 -18.87 -7.90 -7.08
C HIS A 221 -17.37 -7.60 -7.20
N HIS A 222 -16.68 -7.35 -6.09
CA HIS A 222 -15.29 -6.92 -6.14
C HIS A 222 -14.32 -8.08 -6.32
N ILE A 223 -13.28 -7.83 -7.12
CA ILE A 223 -12.19 -8.79 -7.35
C ILE A 223 -11.44 -9.05 -6.05
N LEU A 224 -11.12 -10.31 -5.75
CA LEU A 224 -10.21 -10.66 -4.66
C LEU A 224 -8.82 -10.87 -5.22
N PHE A 225 -7.83 -10.11 -4.73
CA PHE A 225 -6.43 -10.30 -5.05
C PHE A 225 -5.78 -11.17 -3.98
N LEU A 226 -5.09 -12.21 -4.40
CA LEU A 226 -4.47 -13.21 -3.53
C LEU A 226 -2.96 -13.21 -3.72
N GLY A 227 -2.24 -12.79 -2.71
CA GLY A 227 -0.78 -12.77 -2.68
C GLY A 227 -0.18 -14.14 -2.35
N GLY A 228 0.92 -14.51 -3.00
CA GLY A 228 1.64 -15.75 -2.71
C GLY A 228 2.35 -15.71 -1.36
N ALA A 229 2.82 -16.86 -0.87
CA ALA A 229 3.73 -16.87 0.27
C ALA A 229 5.11 -16.30 -0.10
N GLN A 230 6.00 -16.19 0.90
CA GLN A 230 7.36 -15.65 0.76
C GLN A 230 7.36 -14.27 0.10
N TRP A 231 6.65 -13.33 0.75
CA TRP A 231 6.51 -11.95 0.28
C TRP A 231 5.94 -11.87 -1.15
N ASP A 232 4.81 -12.56 -1.36
CA ASP A 232 4.06 -12.61 -2.63
C ASP A 232 4.85 -13.21 -3.80
N THR A 233 5.90 -14.01 -3.53
CA THR A 233 6.71 -14.61 -4.60
C THR A 233 6.41 -16.08 -4.88
N ASN A 234 5.75 -16.79 -3.98
CA ASN A 234 5.55 -18.24 -4.07
C ASN A 234 4.10 -18.63 -4.33
N PHE A 235 3.77 -18.94 -5.57
CA PHE A 235 2.43 -19.39 -5.98
C PHE A 235 2.23 -20.91 -5.84
N SER A 236 3.26 -21.69 -5.44
CA SER A 236 3.10 -23.12 -5.21
C SER A 236 2.18 -23.46 -4.03
N VAL A 237 1.86 -22.45 -3.21
CA VAL A 237 0.91 -22.56 -2.10
C VAL A 237 -0.55 -22.64 -2.55
N PHE A 238 -0.84 -22.30 -3.80
CA PHE A 238 -2.19 -22.26 -4.34
C PHE A 238 -2.56 -23.55 -5.10
N GLY A 239 -3.79 -24.02 -4.85
CA GLY A 239 -4.46 -25.01 -5.66
C GLY A 239 -5.30 -24.38 -6.78
N LYS A 240 -6.39 -25.05 -7.18
CA LYS A 240 -7.35 -24.48 -8.11
C LYS A 240 -8.02 -23.26 -7.51
N PRO A 241 -8.32 -22.23 -8.32
CA PRO A 241 -9.11 -21.07 -7.88
C PRO A 241 -10.41 -21.52 -7.20
N PHE A 242 -10.75 -20.87 -6.12
CA PHE A 242 -11.89 -21.23 -5.27
C PHE A 242 -12.99 -20.16 -5.28
N ASP A 243 -12.76 -19.05 -5.94
CA ASP A 243 -13.71 -17.96 -6.13
C ASP A 243 -13.77 -17.64 -7.62
N ALA A 244 -14.94 -17.20 -8.07
CA ALA A 244 -15.18 -16.94 -9.49
C ALA A 244 -14.54 -15.63 -9.98
N ASP A 245 -14.27 -14.69 -9.06
CA ASP A 245 -13.74 -13.37 -9.37
C ASP A 245 -12.47 -13.10 -8.56
N VAL A 246 -11.41 -13.81 -8.94
CA VAL A 246 -10.11 -13.79 -8.25
C VAL A 246 -8.97 -13.49 -9.23
N ALA A 247 -8.06 -12.65 -8.79
CA ALA A 247 -6.76 -12.40 -9.44
C ALA A 247 -5.62 -12.75 -8.48
N TYR A 248 -4.48 -13.12 -9.01
CA TYR A 248 -3.32 -13.44 -8.17
C TYR A 248 -2.27 -12.36 -8.28
N THR A 249 -1.79 -11.87 -7.13
CA THR A 249 -0.79 -10.82 -7.03
C THR A 249 0.58 -11.38 -6.66
N PHE A 250 1.62 -10.83 -7.29
CA PHE A 250 3.00 -11.13 -6.93
C PHE A 250 3.82 -9.84 -6.80
N HIS A 251 4.88 -9.90 -5.98
CA HIS A 251 5.83 -8.81 -5.80
C HIS A 251 7.20 -9.20 -6.33
N LYS A 252 7.91 -8.26 -6.95
CA LYS A 252 9.26 -8.50 -7.49
C LYS A 252 10.14 -7.27 -7.31
N TYR A 253 11.12 -7.42 -6.43
CA TYR A 253 12.15 -6.43 -6.19
C TYR A 253 13.54 -7.01 -6.50
N TRP A 254 14.46 -6.19 -6.88
CA TRP A 254 15.91 -6.49 -7.02
C TRP A 254 16.25 -7.75 -7.84
N SER A 255 15.35 -8.17 -8.70
CA SER A 255 15.55 -9.29 -9.63
C SER A 255 16.05 -8.80 -11.00
N ALA A 256 16.38 -9.71 -11.93
CA ALA A 256 16.56 -9.34 -13.32
C ALA A 256 15.24 -8.78 -13.89
N PRO A 257 15.26 -7.64 -14.62
CA PRO A 257 14.04 -7.07 -15.19
C PRO A 257 13.70 -7.71 -16.55
N ASP A 258 13.60 -9.03 -16.59
CA ASP A 258 13.35 -9.80 -17.80
C ASP A 258 12.23 -10.85 -17.61
N GLU A 259 11.88 -11.52 -18.69
CA GLU A 259 10.76 -12.47 -18.73
C GLU A 259 11.00 -13.73 -17.88
N SER A 260 12.25 -14.09 -17.60
CA SER A 260 12.58 -15.31 -16.86
C SER A 260 12.03 -15.30 -15.43
N VAL A 261 11.98 -14.11 -14.80
CA VAL A 261 11.45 -13.95 -13.44
C VAL A 261 9.94 -14.02 -13.39
N LEU A 262 9.24 -13.88 -14.52
CA LEU A 262 7.79 -13.95 -14.64
C LEU A 262 7.27 -15.34 -14.94
N GLN A 263 8.13 -16.24 -15.39
CA GLN A 263 7.75 -17.55 -15.89
C GLN A 263 6.87 -18.37 -14.93
N PRO A 264 7.18 -18.47 -13.62
CA PRO A 264 6.34 -19.23 -12.68
C PRO A 264 4.91 -18.67 -12.56
N TYR A 265 4.74 -17.37 -12.66
CA TYR A 265 3.43 -16.69 -12.57
C TYR A 265 2.65 -16.85 -13.89
N ILE A 266 3.33 -16.75 -15.04
CA ILE A 266 2.73 -16.98 -16.35
C ILE A 266 2.23 -18.43 -16.46
N GLU A 267 3.04 -19.41 -16.02
CA GLU A 267 2.64 -20.83 -15.99
C GLU A 267 1.42 -21.05 -15.08
N PHE A 268 1.36 -20.39 -13.95
CA PHE A 268 0.22 -20.45 -13.04
C PHE A 268 -1.03 -19.84 -13.70
N ARG A 269 -0.93 -18.64 -14.27
CA ARG A 269 -1.99 -17.98 -15.05
C ARG A 269 -2.55 -18.89 -16.13
N ASP A 270 -1.64 -19.50 -16.90
CA ASP A 270 -1.99 -20.32 -18.08
C ASP A 270 -2.59 -21.67 -17.68
N ARG A 271 -2.15 -22.23 -16.56
CA ARG A 271 -2.68 -23.48 -16.00
C ARG A 271 -4.11 -23.36 -15.49
N TYR A 272 -4.40 -22.24 -14.83
CA TYR A 272 -5.68 -22.06 -14.13
C TYR A 272 -6.64 -21.10 -14.83
N ASP A 273 -6.20 -20.48 -15.92
CA ASP A 273 -6.98 -19.52 -16.71
C ASP A 273 -7.50 -18.35 -15.88
N VAL A 274 -6.62 -17.74 -15.08
CA VAL A 274 -6.91 -16.64 -14.13
C VAL A 274 -5.98 -15.48 -14.37
N PRO A 275 -6.37 -14.23 -14.07
CA PRO A 275 -5.47 -13.09 -14.19
C PRO A 275 -4.40 -13.08 -13.10
N ILE A 276 -3.24 -12.55 -13.48
CA ILE A 276 -2.15 -12.21 -12.57
C ILE A 276 -1.80 -10.74 -12.73
N TRP A 277 -1.31 -10.12 -11.67
CA TRP A 277 -0.76 -8.77 -11.73
C TRP A 277 0.39 -8.60 -10.76
N MET A 278 1.24 -7.60 -10.98
CA MET A 278 2.33 -7.26 -10.08
C MET A 278 1.86 -6.18 -9.11
N GLY A 279 1.59 -6.56 -7.86
CA GLY A 279 1.08 -5.68 -6.80
C GLY A 279 2.12 -4.69 -6.28
N GLU A 280 3.40 -5.09 -6.28
CA GLU A 280 4.51 -4.21 -5.92
C GLU A 280 5.79 -4.51 -6.68
N SER A 281 6.51 -3.43 -7.01
CA SER A 281 7.89 -3.42 -7.47
C SER A 281 8.44 -1.99 -7.40
N GLY A 282 9.74 -1.82 -7.57
CA GLY A 282 10.35 -0.50 -7.55
C GLY A 282 11.71 -0.49 -6.85
N GLU A 283 12.00 0.58 -6.10
CA GLU A 283 13.23 0.75 -5.31
C GLU A 283 14.52 0.48 -6.10
N ASN A 284 14.49 0.79 -7.41
CA ASN A 284 15.56 0.51 -8.35
C ASN A 284 15.87 1.74 -9.25
N THR A 285 16.79 1.58 -10.21
CA THR A 285 17.09 2.64 -11.18
C THR A 285 15.97 2.83 -12.19
N ASP A 286 15.91 4.01 -12.80
CA ASP A 286 14.92 4.32 -13.84
C ASP A 286 15.03 3.36 -15.03
N GLU A 287 16.24 2.94 -15.41
CA GLU A 287 16.48 1.98 -16.49
C GLU A 287 15.89 0.61 -16.18
N TRP A 288 16.11 0.12 -14.95
CA TRP A 288 15.55 -1.16 -14.50
C TRP A 288 14.02 -1.11 -14.49
N ILE A 289 13.44 -0.05 -13.94
CA ILE A 289 11.99 0.16 -13.88
C ILE A 289 11.39 0.19 -15.29
N ALA A 290 12.01 0.94 -16.22
CA ALA A 290 11.55 1.05 -17.60
C ALA A 290 11.60 -0.30 -18.33
N GLN A 291 12.64 -1.09 -18.11
CA GLN A 291 12.75 -2.41 -18.70
C GLN A 291 11.69 -3.35 -18.13
N PHE A 292 11.52 -3.36 -16.80
CA PHE A 292 10.59 -4.29 -16.15
C PHE A 292 9.13 -3.96 -16.47
N ALA A 293 8.74 -2.69 -16.46
CA ALA A 293 7.39 -2.27 -16.90
C ALA A 293 7.07 -2.73 -18.32
N LYS A 294 8.02 -2.60 -19.26
CA LYS A 294 7.85 -3.09 -20.64
C LYS A 294 7.69 -4.62 -20.71
N VAL A 295 8.44 -5.36 -19.90
CA VAL A 295 8.36 -6.82 -19.88
C VAL A 295 7.01 -7.27 -19.31
N LEU A 296 6.51 -6.62 -18.26
CA LEU A 296 5.18 -6.88 -17.70
C LEU A 296 4.08 -6.62 -18.73
N GLU A 297 4.07 -5.45 -19.36
CA GLU A 297 3.06 -5.07 -20.36
C GLU A 297 3.09 -5.97 -21.60
N LYS A 298 4.28 -6.37 -22.07
CA LYS A 298 4.44 -7.34 -23.17
C LYS A 298 3.73 -8.67 -22.87
N ASN A 299 3.66 -9.07 -21.60
CA ASN A 299 3.01 -10.29 -21.14
C ASN A 299 1.56 -10.08 -20.67
N ASN A 300 0.96 -8.90 -20.94
CA ASN A 300 -0.37 -8.50 -20.46
C ASN A 300 -0.51 -8.61 -18.94
N ILE A 301 0.54 -8.24 -18.20
CA ILE A 301 0.55 -8.19 -16.74
C ILE A 301 0.47 -6.72 -16.33
N GLY A 302 -0.60 -6.35 -15.65
CA GLY A 302 -0.72 -5.04 -15.00
C GLY A 302 0.22 -4.93 -13.80
N TRP A 303 0.49 -3.72 -13.36
CA TRP A 303 1.47 -3.44 -12.33
C TRP A 303 1.08 -2.28 -11.42
N ALA A 304 1.59 -2.30 -10.18
CA ALA A 304 1.65 -1.18 -9.26
C ALA A 304 3.08 -1.01 -8.77
N PHE A 305 3.72 0.10 -9.11
CA PHE A 305 5.06 0.37 -8.59
C PHE A 305 4.99 1.03 -7.21
N TRP A 306 6.07 0.88 -6.45
CA TRP A 306 6.25 1.42 -5.11
C TRP A 306 7.33 2.51 -5.10
N PRO A 307 7.15 3.62 -4.37
CA PRO A 307 5.90 4.19 -3.90
C PRO A 307 5.52 5.48 -4.64
N TYR A 308 4.35 6.02 -4.35
CA TYR A 308 3.97 7.35 -4.85
C TYR A 308 4.84 8.46 -4.26
N LYS A 309 4.98 8.49 -2.93
CA LYS A 309 5.57 9.63 -2.22
C LYS A 309 6.44 9.16 -1.05
N LYS A 310 7.68 9.67 -0.96
CA LYS A 310 8.55 9.49 0.21
C LYS A 310 9.57 10.60 0.36
N MET A 311 10.24 10.66 1.52
CA MET A 311 11.23 11.71 1.81
C MET A 311 12.54 11.43 1.08
N GLU A 312 13.15 12.49 0.57
CA GLU A 312 14.50 12.57 -0.06
C GLU A 312 14.91 11.36 -0.91
N ASN A 313 14.05 10.97 -1.87
CA ASN A 313 14.37 9.86 -2.74
C ASN A 313 13.83 10.10 -4.15
N SER A 314 14.63 9.78 -5.18
CA SER A 314 14.22 9.82 -6.59
C SER A 314 13.44 8.56 -7.03
N ARG A 315 13.45 7.50 -6.21
CA ARG A 315 12.78 6.22 -6.49
C ARG A 315 11.32 6.22 -6.01
N ALA A 316 10.60 7.29 -6.32
CA ALA A 316 9.20 7.50 -6.06
C ALA A 316 8.67 8.47 -7.12
N VAL A 317 7.35 8.56 -7.30
CA VAL A 317 6.77 9.53 -8.25
C VAL A 317 7.07 10.95 -7.81
N VAL A 318 6.95 11.24 -6.52
CA VAL A 318 7.32 12.53 -5.95
C VAL A 318 8.15 12.37 -4.66
N SER A 319 9.09 13.30 -4.46
CA SER A 319 9.94 13.36 -3.27
C SER A 319 9.51 14.48 -2.35
N ILE A 320 9.35 14.16 -1.06
CA ILE A 320 9.18 15.14 0.02
C ILE A 320 10.56 15.71 0.35
N VAL A 321 10.68 17.03 0.32
CA VAL A 321 11.91 17.70 0.77
C VAL A 321 11.97 17.66 2.30
N PRO A 322 13.04 17.11 2.90
CA PRO A 322 13.15 17.05 4.35
C PRO A 322 13.09 18.44 4.98
N PRO A 323 12.40 18.58 6.14
CA PRO A 323 12.44 19.82 6.93
C PRO A 323 13.88 20.22 7.32
N SER A 324 14.09 21.51 7.55
CA SER A 324 15.42 22.05 7.87
C SER A 324 16.09 21.40 9.09
N ASP A 325 15.30 21.05 10.11
CA ASP A 325 15.78 20.40 11.34
C ASP A 325 15.56 18.88 11.37
N TRP A 326 15.10 18.26 10.27
CA TRP A 326 14.71 16.84 10.25
C TRP A 326 15.87 15.92 10.64
N ARG A 327 17.09 16.27 10.25
CA ARG A 327 18.28 15.51 10.63
C ARG A 327 18.43 15.37 12.16
N LYS A 328 18.08 16.39 12.94
CA LYS A 328 18.12 16.29 14.42
C LYS A 328 17.11 15.31 14.96
N ILE A 329 15.95 15.21 14.31
CA ILE A 329 14.92 14.21 14.64
C ILE A 329 15.42 12.80 14.29
N VAL A 330 16.03 12.64 13.12
CA VAL A 330 16.62 11.36 12.68
C VAL A 330 17.72 10.89 13.65
N GLU A 331 18.66 11.76 14.01
CA GLU A 331 19.74 11.39 14.95
C GLU A 331 19.20 11.03 16.33
N PHE A 332 18.17 11.71 16.82
CA PHE A 332 17.50 11.32 18.05
C PHE A 332 16.74 10.00 17.92
N ALA A 333 16.10 9.75 16.78
CA ALA A 333 15.34 8.54 16.50
C ALA A 333 16.19 7.27 16.51
N LYS A 334 17.47 7.36 16.13
CA LYS A 334 18.44 6.23 16.13
C LYS A 334 18.80 5.75 17.53
N LEU A 335 18.61 6.59 18.55
CA LEU A 335 19.03 6.23 19.91
C LEU A 335 18.11 5.14 20.47
N PRO A 336 18.72 4.04 20.99
CA PRO A 336 17.92 2.94 21.54
C PRO A 336 17.07 3.43 22.72
N ARG A 337 15.84 2.90 22.78
CA ARG A 337 14.92 3.14 23.89
C ARG A 337 15.20 2.17 25.02
N GLY A 338 14.97 2.61 26.24
CA GLY A 338 15.12 1.81 27.46
C GLY A 338 15.82 2.57 28.58
N THR A 339 15.66 2.08 29.79
CA THR A 339 16.15 2.74 31.01
C THR A 339 17.67 2.92 31.05
N ALA A 340 18.43 2.02 30.43
CA ALA A 340 19.88 2.13 30.34
C ALA A 340 20.37 3.33 29.49
N ASN A 341 19.50 3.88 28.65
CA ASN A 341 19.86 4.94 27.69
C ASN A 341 19.19 6.29 28.01
N VAL A 342 18.53 6.42 29.16
CA VAL A 342 17.74 7.62 29.52
C VAL A 342 18.60 8.89 29.49
N GLU A 343 19.80 8.86 30.11
CA GLU A 343 20.67 10.03 30.14
C GLU A 343 21.11 10.47 28.74
N GLN A 344 21.55 9.53 27.91
CA GLN A 344 21.93 9.79 26.53
C GLN A 344 20.77 10.40 25.73
N ARG A 345 19.56 9.83 25.88
CA ARG A 345 18.37 10.36 25.20
C ARG A 345 17.99 11.75 25.67
N LEU A 346 18.05 12.01 26.98
CA LEU A 346 17.76 13.35 27.52
C LEU A 346 18.73 14.42 26.99
N GLN A 347 20.01 14.09 26.89
CA GLN A 347 21.04 14.99 26.37
C GLN A 347 20.90 15.24 24.86
N ALA A 348 20.52 14.21 24.10
CA ALA A 348 20.40 14.28 22.66
C ALA A 348 19.05 14.77 22.16
N ARG A 349 18.03 14.85 23.04
CA ARG A 349 16.68 15.28 22.65
C ARG A 349 16.69 16.71 22.14
N PRO A 350 16.25 16.99 20.91
CA PRO A 350 16.14 18.35 20.41
C PRO A 350 15.23 19.22 21.32
N ASP A 351 15.51 20.51 21.38
CA ASP A 351 14.63 21.43 22.10
C ASP A 351 13.22 21.48 21.50
N GLN A 352 12.22 21.87 22.30
CA GLN A 352 10.82 21.83 21.90
C GLN A 352 10.51 22.71 20.67
N LYS A 353 11.22 23.83 20.50
CA LYS A 353 11.06 24.73 19.36
C LYS A 353 11.53 24.06 18.07
N THR A 354 12.67 23.37 18.12
CA THR A 354 13.22 22.58 17.01
C THR A 354 12.25 21.44 16.63
N ILE A 355 11.75 20.68 17.62
CA ILE A 355 10.78 19.60 17.39
C ILE A 355 9.53 20.16 16.72
N SER A 356 8.90 21.17 17.31
CA SER A 356 7.66 21.74 16.79
C SER A 356 7.81 22.27 15.37
N ARG A 357 8.94 22.93 15.07
CA ARG A 357 9.23 23.42 13.73
C ARG A 357 9.42 22.27 12.73
N ALA A 358 10.23 21.27 13.04
CA ALA A 358 10.49 20.15 12.16
C ALA A 358 9.19 19.40 11.77
N PHE A 359 8.33 19.11 12.73
CA PHE A 359 7.06 18.44 12.44
C PHE A 359 6.05 19.34 11.71
N ALA A 360 6.01 20.64 12.00
CA ALA A 360 5.16 21.59 11.26
C ALA A 360 5.63 21.73 9.79
N GLU A 361 6.93 21.85 9.56
CA GLU A 361 7.51 21.89 8.20
C GLU A 361 7.27 20.57 7.46
N PHE A 362 7.34 19.41 8.13
CA PHE A 362 7.05 18.13 7.52
C PHE A 362 5.61 18.06 7.01
N LEU A 363 4.63 18.48 7.82
CA LEU A 363 3.21 18.54 7.42
C LEU A 363 2.97 19.44 6.20
N GLU A 364 3.77 20.48 6.00
CA GLU A 364 3.68 21.33 4.82
C GLU A 364 4.44 20.76 3.63
N SER A 365 5.64 20.20 3.84
CA SER A 365 6.50 19.70 2.75
C SER A 365 5.94 18.45 2.08
N MET A 366 5.06 17.70 2.73
CA MET A 366 4.40 16.52 2.13
C MET A 366 3.28 16.87 1.15
N ARG A 367 2.81 18.12 1.13
CA ARG A 367 1.81 18.56 0.13
C ARG A 367 2.41 18.55 -1.26
N LEU A 368 1.70 18.05 -2.25
CA LEU A 368 2.18 17.86 -3.63
C LEU A 368 2.90 19.10 -4.19
N GLN A 369 2.35 20.30 -3.94
CA GLN A 369 2.90 21.57 -4.43
C GLN A 369 4.28 21.92 -3.82
N LYS A 370 4.66 21.24 -2.75
CA LYS A 370 5.96 21.38 -2.08
C LYS A 370 6.92 20.23 -2.37
N CYS A 371 6.41 19.15 -2.95
CA CYS A 371 7.19 18.01 -3.36
C CYS A 371 7.93 18.28 -4.67
N ARG A 372 9.02 17.56 -4.87
CA ARG A 372 9.72 17.49 -6.16
C ARG A 372 9.15 16.33 -6.98
N VAL A 373 8.70 16.60 -8.21
CA VAL A 373 8.31 15.56 -9.16
C VAL A 373 9.56 14.88 -9.71
N ASN A 374 9.61 13.55 -9.70
CA ASN A 374 10.70 12.77 -10.26
C ASN A 374 10.36 12.38 -11.72
N GLU A 375 10.68 13.30 -12.64
CA GLU A 375 10.38 13.12 -14.07
C GLU A 375 11.02 11.86 -14.66
N GLY A 376 12.22 11.49 -14.19
CA GLY A 376 12.91 10.26 -14.58
C GLY A 376 12.08 9.02 -14.27
N TYR A 377 11.57 8.95 -13.04
CA TYR A 377 10.73 7.85 -12.58
C TYR A 377 9.43 7.75 -13.39
N LEU A 378 8.72 8.88 -13.62
CA LEU A 378 7.52 8.90 -14.46
C LEU A 378 7.82 8.44 -15.88
N ARG A 379 8.92 8.91 -16.46
CA ARG A 379 9.36 8.51 -17.82
C ARG A 379 9.67 7.02 -17.89
N ALA A 380 10.31 6.48 -16.85
CA ALA A 380 10.62 5.06 -16.74
C ALA A 380 9.36 4.19 -16.75
N LEU A 381 8.30 4.64 -16.09
CA LEU A 381 6.99 3.98 -16.08
C LEU A 381 6.16 4.21 -17.36
N GLY A 382 6.67 4.97 -18.34
CA GLY A 382 5.90 5.33 -19.54
C GLY A 382 4.78 6.34 -19.26
N MET A 383 4.86 7.05 -18.12
CA MET A 383 3.92 8.08 -17.70
C MET A 383 4.35 9.45 -18.25
N ASN A 384 3.42 10.44 -18.22
CA ASN A 384 3.73 11.79 -18.64
C ASN A 384 4.65 12.50 -17.61
N PRO A 385 5.91 12.80 -17.94
CA PRO A 385 6.85 13.40 -17.00
C PRO A 385 6.68 14.93 -16.83
N HIS A 386 5.93 15.59 -17.72
CA HIS A 386 5.84 17.06 -17.79
C HIS A 386 4.62 17.61 -17.05
N ILE A 387 4.16 16.92 -16.02
CA ILE A 387 3.02 17.36 -15.24
C ILE A 387 3.49 18.24 -14.09
N THR A 388 2.99 19.46 -14.07
CA THR A 388 3.18 20.34 -12.93
C THR A 388 2.09 20.11 -11.86
N PRO A 389 2.45 20.10 -10.57
CA PRO A 389 1.46 20.19 -9.52
C PRO A 389 0.61 21.45 -9.70
N VAL A 390 -0.68 21.29 -9.94
CA VAL A 390 -1.59 22.45 -10.02
C VAL A 390 -1.85 22.95 -8.61
N SER A 391 -1.63 24.24 -8.38
CA SER A 391 -2.13 24.88 -7.16
C SER A 391 -3.64 24.72 -7.09
N ALA A 392 -4.19 24.46 -5.90
CA ALA A 392 -5.64 24.51 -5.68
C ALA A 392 -6.13 25.91 -6.05
N GLY A 393 -6.47 26.09 -7.32
CA GLY A 393 -6.88 27.33 -7.92
C GLY A 393 -8.29 27.18 -8.46
N LYS A 394 -9.25 27.79 -7.74
CA LYS A 394 -10.60 28.16 -8.19
C LYS A 394 -11.32 27.02 -8.92
N SER A 395 -12.18 26.31 -8.19
CA SER A 395 -13.33 25.64 -8.78
C SER A 395 -13.95 26.61 -9.81
N ALA A 396 -13.93 26.23 -11.08
CA ALA A 396 -14.88 26.81 -12.02
C ALA A 396 -16.27 26.48 -11.45
N ASN A 397 -17.02 27.52 -11.16
CA ASN A 397 -18.44 27.47 -10.76
C ASN A 397 -19.27 26.71 -11.78
#